data_6102465b0e5bd697ab59317e28a9f177
#
_entry.id   6102465b0e5bd697ab59317e28a9f177
#
_cell.length_a   1.000
_cell.length_b   1.000
_cell.length_c   1.000
_cell.angle_alpha   90.00
_cell.angle_beta   90.00
_cell.angle_gamma   90.00
#
_symmetry.space_group_name_H-M   'P 1'
#
loop_
_entity.id
_entity.type
_entity.pdbx_description
1 polymer ?
#
loop_
_entity_poly.entity_id
_entity_poly.type
_entity_poly.pdbx_seq_one_letter_code
_entity_poly.pdbx_strand_id
1 'polypeptide(L)'
;MLQLIALFQKKGFAIVFASAAQESDFSYDLKSINVVTKKIVLNSNSFNDFINELNPEIVLFDRFVIEEQFGWRVYENCPNALRILDTEDLHSLRLTRQNAVKKNIAFELSDLLASDIAKREIASVLRCDLSLIISEFEIKVLAETFKIDPNLLHYLPLSYDFILENELLDFHQKKDFVFIGNFLHEPNWDAVKQLKEKIWPEIRNQLPDATMHIYGAYPSQKVLQLHNKKEKFIIHGRAKNANEVIVNAKILLAPMRFGAGLKGKLLEAMQAGTPSVTTNIGAEGIKGNYNWNGFVEDDFLAFISKAVLLYCEEAIWNESQKNGFEILKNRFKSDLFENLFLDRVCFLQSNLENHRNLNFMGRLLLHHTALSTKYMSRWIEEKNRL
;
A
#
# COMPACT_ATOMS: atom_id res chain seq x y z
N MET A 1 -1.73 -5.33 -6.15
CA MET A 1 -1.86 -5.71 -7.59
C MET A 1 -1.79 -7.21 -7.86
N LEU A 2 -0.75 -8.01 -7.48
CA LEU A 2 -0.70 -9.48 -7.78
C LEU A 2 -1.87 -10.26 -7.18
N GLN A 3 -2.32 -9.93 -5.99
CA GLN A 3 -3.51 -10.54 -5.37
C GLN A 3 -4.79 -10.24 -6.18
N LEU A 4 -4.95 -9.04 -6.70
CA LEU A 4 -6.09 -8.68 -7.57
C LEU A 4 -6.05 -9.47 -8.88
N ILE A 5 -4.87 -9.60 -9.51
CA ILE A 5 -4.69 -10.42 -10.71
C ILE A 5 -5.14 -11.85 -10.45
N ALA A 6 -4.62 -12.48 -9.38
CA ALA A 6 -4.98 -13.85 -9.01
C ALA A 6 -6.49 -14.01 -8.75
N LEU A 7 -7.11 -13.02 -8.11
CA LEU A 7 -8.52 -13.01 -7.79
C LEU A 7 -9.40 -12.97 -9.05
N PHE A 8 -9.08 -12.11 -10.01
CA PHE A 8 -9.80 -12.05 -11.28
C PHE A 8 -9.57 -13.31 -12.13
N GLN A 9 -8.33 -13.84 -12.17
CA GLN A 9 -8.03 -15.10 -12.87
C GLN A 9 -8.82 -16.28 -12.31
N LYS A 10 -8.96 -16.38 -10.99
CA LYS A 10 -9.77 -17.41 -10.30
C LYS A 10 -11.23 -17.43 -10.77
N LYS A 11 -11.74 -16.28 -11.23
CA LYS A 11 -13.09 -16.14 -11.82
C LYS A 11 -13.13 -16.27 -13.35
N GLY A 12 -12.01 -16.60 -13.98
CA GLY A 12 -11.93 -16.83 -15.43
C GLY A 12 -11.73 -15.60 -16.28
N PHE A 13 -11.40 -14.43 -15.68
CA PHE A 13 -11.08 -13.24 -16.46
C PHE A 13 -9.72 -13.37 -17.15
N ALA A 14 -9.65 -13.02 -18.44
CA ALA A 14 -8.40 -12.78 -19.14
C ALA A 14 -7.87 -11.38 -18.76
N ILE A 15 -6.57 -11.29 -18.45
CA ILE A 15 -5.99 -10.06 -17.93
C ILE A 15 -4.93 -9.50 -18.91
N VAL A 16 -5.07 -8.22 -19.20
CA VAL A 16 -4.06 -7.44 -19.91
C VAL A 16 -3.52 -6.37 -18.95
N PHE A 17 -2.22 -6.44 -18.65
CA PHE A 17 -1.53 -5.44 -17.83
C PHE A 17 -0.90 -4.38 -18.74
N ALA A 18 -1.49 -3.19 -18.78
CA ALA A 18 -1.03 -2.07 -19.58
C ALA A 18 -0.20 -1.10 -18.72
N SER A 19 1.02 -0.77 -19.15
CA SER A 19 1.90 0.13 -18.42
C SER A 19 2.66 1.09 -19.32
N ALA A 20 2.76 2.36 -18.93
CA ALA A 20 3.63 3.35 -19.53
C ALA A 20 5.04 3.39 -18.89
N ALA A 21 5.24 2.69 -17.78
CA ALA A 21 6.52 2.63 -17.09
C ALA A 21 7.56 1.85 -17.91
N GLN A 22 8.81 2.18 -17.69
CA GLN A 22 9.93 1.37 -18.21
C GLN A 22 10.05 0.08 -17.37
N GLU A 23 10.39 -1.00 -18.05
CA GLU A 23 10.74 -2.25 -17.37
C GLU A 23 12.03 -2.05 -16.58
N SER A 24 12.11 -2.69 -15.42
CA SER A 24 13.30 -2.72 -14.57
C SER A 24 13.69 -4.16 -14.27
N ASP A 25 14.94 -4.36 -13.84
CA ASP A 25 15.44 -5.69 -13.41
C ASP A 25 14.62 -6.28 -12.24
N PHE A 26 13.75 -5.47 -11.64
CA PHE A 26 12.89 -5.86 -10.52
C PHE A 26 11.42 -6.05 -10.91
N SER A 27 11.11 -5.91 -12.20
CA SER A 27 9.76 -6.16 -12.70
C SER A 27 9.39 -7.63 -12.51
N TYR A 28 8.18 -7.87 -12.02
CA TYR A 28 7.65 -9.24 -11.89
C TYR A 28 7.38 -9.80 -13.29
N ASP A 29 7.73 -11.06 -13.51
CA ASP A 29 7.41 -11.75 -14.76
C ASP A 29 5.92 -12.13 -14.82
N LEU A 30 5.11 -11.19 -15.31
CA LEU A 30 3.66 -11.37 -15.44
C LEU A 30 3.28 -12.47 -16.46
N LYS A 31 4.16 -12.80 -17.41
CA LYS A 31 3.91 -13.88 -18.37
C LYS A 31 3.90 -15.24 -17.68
N SER A 32 4.71 -15.42 -16.62
CA SER A 32 4.75 -16.66 -15.83
C SER A 32 3.41 -16.99 -15.16
N ILE A 33 2.53 -16.00 -15.00
CA ILE A 33 1.18 -16.14 -14.44
C ILE A 33 0.08 -15.89 -15.49
N ASN A 34 0.37 -16.10 -16.77
CA ASN A 34 -0.58 -15.97 -17.88
C ASN A 34 -1.22 -14.57 -18.03
N VAL A 35 -0.50 -13.50 -17.71
CA VAL A 35 -0.96 -12.12 -17.91
C VAL A 35 -0.30 -11.55 -19.15
N VAL A 36 -1.11 -11.04 -20.08
CA VAL A 36 -0.63 -10.34 -21.27
C VAL A 36 -0.15 -8.95 -20.86
N THR A 37 1.06 -8.59 -21.27
CA THR A 37 1.61 -7.24 -21.00
C THR A 37 1.52 -6.36 -22.25
N LYS A 38 1.12 -5.10 -22.08
CA LYS A 38 1.05 -4.11 -23.15
C LYS A 38 1.76 -2.83 -22.73
N LYS A 39 2.77 -2.43 -23.48
CA LYS A 39 3.36 -1.10 -23.33
C LYS A 39 2.43 -0.05 -23.94
N ILE A 40 2.08 0.96 -23.15
CA ILE A 40 1.26 2.09 -23.57
C ILE A 40 2.05 3.39 -23.47
N VAL A 41 1.59 4.41 -24.19
CA VAL A 41 2.27 5.72 -24.26
C VAL A 41 1.33 6.78 -23.70
N LEU A 42 1.88 7.64 -22.84
CA LEU A 42 1.17 8.79 -22.31
C LEU A 42 0.87 9.80 -23.43
N ASN A 43 -0.29 10.44 -23.36
CA ASN A 43 -0.71 11.48 -24.30
C ASN A 43 -0.59 11.03 -25.78
N SER A 44 -0.99 9.81 -26.09
CA SER A 44 -0.96 9.25 -27.43
C SER A 44 -2.31 8.62 -27.79
N ASN A 45 -2.75 8.81 -29.04
CA ASN A 45 -3.95 8.16 -29.57
C ASN A 45 -3.80 6.64 -29.69
N SER A 46 -2.58 6.12 -29.71
CA SER A 46 -2.33 4.68 -29.73
C SER A 46 -2.99 3.94 -28.55
N PHE A 47 -3.23 4.62 -27.42
CA PHE A 47 -4.00 4.06 -26.33
C PHE A 47 -5.49 3.91 -26.69
N ASN A 48 -6.06 4.87 -27.42
CA ASN A 48 -7.45 4.78 -27.87
C ASN A 48 -7.66 3.58 -28.80
N ASP A 49 -6.76 3.40 -29.75
CA ASP A 49 -6.80 2.26 -30.69
C ASP A 49 -6.71 0.94 -29.92
N PHE A 50 -5.75 0.84 -28.99
CA PHE A 50 -5.56 -0.32 -28.13
C PHE A 50 -6.80 -0.63 -27.28
N ILE A 51 -7.39 0.37 -26.61
CA ILE A 51 -8.51 0.12 -25.69
C ILE A 51 -9.81 -0.19 -26.46
N ASN A 52 -9.99 0.38 -27.66
CA ASN A 52 -11.09 0.06 -28.54
C ASN A 52 -11.01 -1.38 -29.08
N GLU A 53 -9.81 -1.81 -29.51
CA GLU A 53 -9.58 -3.18 -29.97
C GLU A 53 -9.78 -4.20 -28.84
N LEU A 54 -9.27 -3.90 -27.65
CA LEU A 54 -9.40 -4.75 -26.47
C LEU A 54 -10.85 -4.85 -25.98
N ASN A 55 -11.60 -3.74 -26.02
CA ASN A 55 -12.97 -3.59 -25.54
C ASN A 55 -13.22 -4.28 -24.19
N PRO A 56 -12.53 -3.88 -23.13
CA PRO A 56 -12.56 -4.57 -21.84
C PRO A 56 -13.90 -4.40 -21.13
N GLU A 57 -14.32 -5.44 -20.41
CA GLU A 57 -15.50 -5.35 -19.51
C GLU A 57 -15.19 -4.57 -18.23
N ILE A 58 -13.93 -4.63 -17.76
CA ILE A 58 -13.46 -3.98 -16.54
C ILE A 58 -12.13 -3.29 -16.83
N VAL A 59 -11.99 -2.05 -16.37
CA VAL A 59 -10.71 -1.33 -16.36
C VAL A 59 -10.38 -0.95 -14.93
N LEU A 60 -9.21 -1.43 -14.45
CA LEU A 60 -8.69 -1.11 -13.14
C LEU A 60 -7.52 -0.13 -13.26
N PHE A 61 -7.60 0.99 -12.57
CA PHE A 61 -6.56 2.01 -12.51
C PHE A 61 -5.73 1.84 -11.23
N ASP A 62 -4.41 1.64 -11.39
CA ASP A 62 -3.45 1.61 -10.28
C ASP A 62 -3.17 3.06 -9.83
N ARG A 63 -3.84 3.49 -8.79
CA ARG A 63 -3.80 4.83 -8.19
C ARG A 63 -4.43 5.94 -9.04
N PHE A 64 -4.82 7.00 -8.37
CA PHE A 64 -5.54 8.13 -8.97
C PHE A 64 -4.78 8.80 -10.14
N VAL A 65 -3.44 8.80 -10.11
CA VAL A 65 -2.63 9.39 -11.18
C VAL A 65 -2.84 8.68 -12.52
N ILE A 66 -3.03 7.36 -12.50
CA ILE A 66 -3.30 6.59 -13.72
C ILE A 66 -4.72 6.85 -14.22
N GLU A 67 -5.68 6.97 -13.29
CA GLU A 67 -7.05 7.36 -13.67
C GLU A 67 -7.09 8.74 -14.32
N GLU A 68 -6.38 9.74 -13.77
CA GLU A 68 -6.28 11.07 -14.38
C GLU A 68 -5.70 11.05 -15.79
N GLN A 69 -4.71 10.20 -16.03
CA GLN A 69 -4.02 10.11 -17.32
C GLN A 69 -4.84 9.39 -18.39
N PHE A 70 -5.53 8.32 -18.01
CA PHE A 70 -6.19 7.42 -18.96
C PHE A 70 -7.70 7.31 -18.79
N GLY A 71 -8.26 7.71 -17.65
CA GLY A 71 -9.67 7.51 -17.32
C GLY A 71 -10.63 8.17 -18.32
N TRP A 72 -10.34 9.39 -18.77
CA TRP A 72 -11.14 10.07 -19.78
C TRP A 72 -11.15 9.34 -21.13
N ARG A 73 -10.02 8.70 -21.53
CA ARG A 73 -9.92 7.89 -22.75
C ARG A 73 -10.76 6.62 -22.65
N VAL A 74 -10.73 5.96 -21.48
CA VAL A 74 -11.57 4.80 -21.20
C VAL A 74 -13.06 5.20 -21.25
N TYR A 75 -13.41 6.31 -20.63
CA TYR A 75 -14.77 6.83 -20.64
C TYR A 75 -15.31 7.08 -22.05
N GLU A 76 -14.49 7.65 -22.95
CA GLU A 76 -14.89 7.94 -24.33
C GLU A 76 -14.94 6.69 -25.22
N ASN A 77 -14.00 5.77 -25.07
CA ASN A 77 -13.83 4.64 -25.99
C ASN A 77 -14.50 3.35 -25.52
N CYS A 78 -14.63 3.14 -24.21
CA CYS A 78 -15.25 1.97 -23.60
C CYS A 78 -16.27 2.39 -22.53
N PRO A 79 -17.38 3.09 -22.92
CA PRO A 79 -18.33 3.65 -21.95
C PRO A 79 -19.01 2.60 -21.09
N ASN A 80 -19.11 1.36 -21.57
CA ASN A 80 -19.73 0.25 -20.84
C ASN A 80 -18.77 -0.50 -19.91
N ALA A 81 -17.46 -0.23 -19.95
CA ALA A 81 -16.49 -0.84 -19.04
C ALA A 81 -16.72 -0.38 -17.60
N LEU A 82 -16.73 -1.31 -16.65
CA LEU A 82 -16.71 -1.01 -15.21
C LEU A 82 -15.32 -0.41 -14.86
N ARG A 83 -15.30 0.80 -14.29
CA ARG A 83 -14.09 1.52 -13.93
C ARG A 83 -13.83 1.36 -12.44
N ILE A 84 -12.75 0.69 -12.10
CA ILE A 84 -12.32 0.44 -10.73
C ILE A 84 -11.04 1.23 -10.46
N LEU A 85 -10.98 1.94 -9.34
CA LEU A 85 -9.77 2.59 -8.85
C LEU A 85 -9.18 1.73 -7.72
N ASP A 86 -7.96 1.25 -7.88
CA ASP A 86 -7.17 0.70 -6.78
C ASP A 86 -6.36 1.84 -6.17
N THR A 87 -6.72 2.28 -4.98
CA THR A 87 -6.09 3.45 -4.35
C THR A 87 -4.70 3.14 -3.81
N GLU A 88 -4.42 1.88 -3.49
CA GLU A 88 -3.23 1.42 -2.73
C GLU A 88 -3.18 2.06 -1.33
N ASP A 89 -3.01 3.36 -1.24
CA ASP A 89 -3.18 4.21 -0.05
C ASP A 89 -3.73 5.58 -0.44
N LEU A 90 -4.25 6.34 0.49
CA LEU A 90 -4.59 7.73 0.26
C LEU A 90 -3.32 8.59 0.23
N HIS A 91 -2.87 8.91 -0.98
CA HIS A 91 -1.68 9.73 -1.22
C HIS A 91 -1.77 11.10 -0.54
N SER A 92 -2.96 11.72 -0.56
CA SER A 92 -3.22 12.99 0.10
C SER A 92 -2.99 12.90 1.61
N LEU A 93 -3.49 11.84 2.25
CA LEU A 93 -3.29 11.58 3.67
C LEU A 93 -1.80 11.43 4.02
N ARG A 94 -1.09 10.60 3.26
CA ARG A 94 0.35 10.39 3.45
C ARG A 94 1.16 11.67 3.31
N LEU A 95 0.89 12.46 2.27
CA LEU A 95 1.64 13.70 1.99
C LEU A 95 1.32 14.80 3.00
N THR A 96 0.07 14.93 3.42
CA THR A 96 -0.32 15.93 4.43
C THR A 96 0.32 15.60 5.78
N ARG A 97 0.30 14.32 6.21
CA ARG A 97 1.02 13.85 7.40
C ARG A 97 2.53 14.08 7.29
N GLN A 98 3.13 13.79 6.14
CA GLN A 98 4.56 14.08 5.90
C GLN A 98 4.88 15.57 6.07
N ASN A 99 4.04 16.44 5.53
CA ASN A 99 4.21 17.89 5.64
C ASN A 99 4.08 18.36 7.10
N ALA A 100 3.15 17.82 7.85
CA ALA A 100 3.01 18.11 9.28
C ALA A 100 4.27 17.73 10.06
N VAL A 101 4.80 16.52 9.82
CA VAL A 101 6.06 16.06 10.43
C VAL A 101 7.25 16.93 10.02
N LYS A 102 7.38 17.34 8.75
CA LYS A 102 8.45 18.24 8.29
C LYS A 102 8.38 19.63 8.93
N LYS A 103 7.17 20.11 9.18
CA LYS A 103 6.94 21.42 9.83
C LYS A 103 6.94 21.33 11.36
N ASN A 104 7.05 20.13 11.93
CA ASN A 104 6.93 19.85 13.35
C ASN A 104 5.63 20.38 13.97
N ILE A 105 4.50 20.16 13.29
CA ILE A 105 3.15 20.50 13.75
C ILE A 105 2.29 19.24 13.83
N ALA A 106 1.23 19.27 14.63
CA ALA A 106 0.24 18.19 14.67
C ALA A 106 -0.51 18.12 13.33
N PHE A 107 -0.83 16.91 12.89
CA PHE A 107 -1.70 16.67 11.75
C PHE A 107 -3.15 16.60 12.22
N GLU A 108 -4.04 17.26 11.49
CA GLU A 108 -5.49 17.16 11.65
C GLU A 108 -6.15 16.74 10.34
N LEU A 109 -7.29 16.01 10.43
CA LEU A 109 -8.02 15.57 9.23
C LEU A 109 -8.54 16.74 8.38
N SER A 110 -8.80 17.89 9.00
CA SER A 110 -9.16 19.15 8.32
C SER A 110 -8.08 19.63 7.35
N ASP A 111 -6.82 19.30 7.59
CA ASP A 111 -5.70 19.67 6.70
C ASP A 111 -5.85 19.04 5.30
N LEU A 112 -6.53 17.89 5.21
CA LEU A 112 -6.81 17.23 3.93
C LEU A 112 -7.72 18.08 3.04
N LEU A 113 -8.69 18.79 3.60
CA LEU A 113 -9.65 19.59 2.84
C LEU A 113 -8.98 20.76 2.09
N ALA A 114 -7.85 21.24 2.59
CA ALA A 114 -7.04 22.27 1.96
C ALA A 114 -6.03 21.71 0.92
N SER A 115 -5.87 20.39 0.82
CA SER A 115 -4.86 19.76 -0.02
C SER A 115 -5.28 19.69 -1.49
N ASP A 116 -4.46 20.21 -2.40
CA ASP A 116 -4.71 20.10 -3.85
C ASP A 116 -4.61 18.65 -4.33
N ILE A 117 -3.77 17.83 -3.70
CA ILE A 117 -3.69 16.39 -4.02
C ILE A 117 -4.98 15.68 -3.60
N ALA A 118 -5.56 16.06 -2.45
CA ALA A 118 -6.84 15.49 -2.04
C ALA A 118 -7.95 15.81 -3.06
N LYS A 119 -8.00 17.02 -3.60
CA LYS A 119 -8.98 17.38 -4.64
C LYS A 119 -8.87 16.47 -5.87
N ARG A 120 -7.64 16.17 -6.30
CA ARG A 120 -7.37 15.30 -7.46
C ARG A 120 -7.75 13.85 -7.15
N GLU A 121 -7.30 13.34 -6.01
CA GLU A 121 -7.55 11.96 -5.58
C GLU A 121 -9.03 11.69 -5.37
N ILE A 122 -9.75 12.58 -4.69
CA ILE A 122 -11.19 12.51 -4.49
C ILE A 122 -11.96 12.62 -5.81
N ALA A 123 -11.51 13.49 -6.73
CA ALA A 123 -12.10 13.55 -8.06
C ALA A 123 -11.98 12.23 -8.82
N SER A 124 -10.85 11.51 -8.70
CA SER A 124 -10.67 10.19 -9.30
C SER A 124 -11.58 9.13 -8.67
N VAL A 125 -11.72 9.14 -7.34
CA VAL A 125 -12.69 8.29 -6.62
C VAL A 125 -14.11 8.51 -7.16
N LEU A 126 -14.53 9.76 -7.31
CA LEU A 126 -15.86 10.11 -7.80
C LEU A 126 -16.09 9.75 -9.27
N ARG A 127 -15.06 9.81 -10.13
CA ARG A 127 -15.16 9.45 -11.55
C ARG A 127 -15.18 7.94 -11.81
N CYS A 128 -14.71 7.13 -10.87
CA CYS A 128 -14.77 5.67 -10.96
C CYS A 128 -16.11 5.12 -10.44
N ASP A 129 -16.44 3.91 -10.88
CA ASP A 129 -17.66 3.23 -10.46
C ASP A 129 -17.46 2.52 -9.12
N LEU A 130 -16.22 2.16 -8.78
CA LEU A 130 -15.83 1.54 -7.52
C LEU A 130 -14.38 1.92 -7.19
N SER A 131 -14.10 2.20 -5.92
CA SER A 131 -12.74 2.39 -5.41
C SER A 131 -12.40 1.35 -4.37
N LEU A 132 -11.27 0.65 -4.55
CA LEU A 132 -10.77 -0.36 -3.62
C LEU A 132 -9.93 0.34 -2.57
N ILE A 133 -10.28 0.14 -1.31
CA ILE A 133 -9.63 0.77 -0.17
C ILE A 133 -9.10 -0.33 0.75
N ILE A 134 -7.80 -0.32 1.00
CA ILE A 134 -7.14 -1.37 1.80
C ILE A 134 -7.25 -1.15 3.32
N SER A 135 -7.62 0.06 3.78
CA SER A 135 -7.62 0.45 5.19
C SER A 135 -9.00 0.92 5.64
N GLU A 136 -9.52 0.32 6.73
CA GLU A 136 -10.77 0.77 7.36
C GLU A 136 -10.71 2.23 7.85
N PHE A 137 -9.52 2.70 8.24
CA PHE A 137 -9.31 4.09 8.60
C PHE A 137 -9.55 5.01 7.40
N GLU A 138 -9.05 4.63 6.23
CA GLU A 138 -9.22 5.41 5.00
C GLU A 138 -10.65 5.38 4.48
N ILE A 139 -11.38 4.28 4.65
CA ILE A 139 -12.84 4.23 4.40
C ILE A 139 -13.56 5.31 5.24
N LYS A 140 -13.23 5.43 6.53
CA LYS A 140 -13.81 6.46 7.40
C LYS A 140 -13.44 7.86 6.95
N VAL A 141 -12.18 8.11 6.59
CA VAL A 141 -11.74 9.40 6.06
C VAL A 141 -12.53 9.78 4.80
N LEU A 142 -12.69 8.86 3.85
CA LEU A 142 -13.44 9.10 2.63
C LEU A 142 -14.92 9.36 2.91
N ALA A 143 -15.56 8.53 3.72
CA ALA A 143 -16.99 8.64 4.00
C ALA A 143 -17.32 9.83 4.93
N GLU A 144 -16.52 10.06 5.98
CA GLU A 144 -16.86 11.03 7.02
C GLU A 144 -16.28 12.42 6.75
N THR A 145 -15.04 12.52 6.23
CA THR A 145 -14.38 13.81 5.94
C THR A 145 -14.78 14.33 4.57
N PHE A 146 -14.68 13.50 3.53
CA PHE A 146 -14.97 13.89 2.16
C PHE A 146 -16.42 13.64 1.73
N LYS A 147 -17.23 12.99 2.58
CA LYS A 147 -18.66 12.68 2.30
C LYS A 147 -18.86 11.87 1.03
N ILE A 148 -17.94 10.96 0.73
CA ILE A 148 -18.06 10.04 -0.39
C ILE A 148 -19.14 9.02 -0.10
N ASP A 149 -20.00 8.76 -1.09
CA ASP A 149 -21.02 7.72 -1.00
C ASP A 149 -20.37 6.35 -0.77
N PRO A 150 -20.71 5.62 0.30
CA PRO A 150 -20.19 4.28 0.55
C PRO A 150 -20.37 3.29 -0.60
N ASN A 151 -21.36 3.51 -1.48
CA ASN A 151 -21.58 2.70 -2.67
C ASN A 151 -20.44 2.81 -3.70
N LEU A 152 -19.60 3.85 -3.62
CA LEU A 152 -18.41 4.02 -4.45
C LEU A 152 -17.16 3.39 -3.83
N LEU A 153 -17.24 2.91 -2.59
CA LEU A 153 -16.11 2.39 -1.83
C LEU A 153 -16.27 0.89 -1.57
N HIS A 154 -15.17 0.17 -1.66
CA HIS A 154 -15.13 -1.24 -1.27
C HIS A 154 -13.88 -1.53 -0.46
N TYR A 155 -14.06 -2.04 0.76
CA TYR A 155 -12.95 -2.47 1.60
C TYR A 155 -12.37 -3.78 1.08
N LEU A 156 -11.15 -3.73 0.59
CA LEU A 156 -10.42 -4.90 0.11
C LEU A 156 -8.98 -4.84 0.62
N PRO A 157 -8.71 -5.30 1.86
CA PRO A 157 -7.37 -5.25 2.42
C PRO A 157 -6.43 -6.24 1.74
N LEU A 158 -5.12 -6.09 2.02
CA LEU A 158 -4.16 -7.14 1.71
C LEU A 158 -4.59 -8.43 2.41
N SER A 159 -4.57 -9.55 1.70
CA SER A 159 -4.95 -10.85 2.25
C SER A 159 -3.73 -11.75 2.42
N TYR A 160 -3.78 -12.58 3.46
CA TYR A 160 -2.72 -13.52 3.79
C TYR A 160 -3.31 -14.90 4.05
N ASP A 161 -2.73 -15.92 3.42
CA ASP A 161 -3.05 -17.30 3.72
C ASP A 161 -2.33 -17.73 5.01
N PHE A 162 -2.95 -18.64 5.73
CA PHE A 162 -2.42 -19.13 6.99
C PHE A 162 -1.22 -20.04 6.76
N ILE A 163 -0.09 -19.74 7.41
CA ILE A 163 1.07 -20.64 7.49
C ILE A 163 0.86 -21.56 8.69
N LEU A 164 1.16 -22.85 8.55
CA LEU A 164 1.09 -23.79 9.67
C LEU A 164 2.11 -23.41 10.74
N GLU A 165 1.67 -23.24 11.98
CA GLU A 165 2.49 -22.84 13.12
C GLU A 165 3.73 -23.74 13.33
N ASN A 166 3.65 -25.00 12.92
CA ASN A 166 4.71 -25.99 13.07
C ASN A 166 5.94 -25.76 12.15
N GLU A 167 5.86 -24.85 11.19
CA GLU A 167 6.93 -24.51 10.25
C GLU A 167 7.71 -23.23 10.66
N LEU A 168 7.32 -22.62 11.79
CA LEU A 168 7.89 -21.34 12.22
C LEU A 168 9.05 -21.53 13.20
N LEU A 169 10.02 -20.64 13.08
CA LEU A 169 11.14 -20.57 14.04
C LEU A 169 10.66 -20.06 15.39
N ASP A 170 11.21 -20.64 16.46
CA ASP A 170 10.90 -20.25 17.84
C ASP A 170 11.76 -19.05 18.32
N PHE A 171 11.54 -18.64 19.57
CA PHE A 171 12.24 -17.53 20.23
C PHE A 171 13.78 -17.67 20.21
N HIS A 172 14.30 -18.88 20.38
CA HIS A 172 15.75 -19.12 20.46
C HIS A 172 16.41 -19.23 19.09
N GLN A 173 15.65 -19.62 18.08
CA GLN A 173 16.13 -19.77 16.72
C GLN A 173 16.19 -18.43 15.97
N LYS A 174 15.28 -17.49 16.29
CA LYS A 174 15.26 -16.14 15.70
C LYS A 174 16.28 -15.22 16.37
N LYS A 175 16.90 -14.34 15.57
CA LYS A 175 17.96 -13.43 16.04
C LYS A 175 17.78 -12.04 15.46
N ASP A 176 18.37 -11.08 16.14
CA ASP A 176 18.55 -9.72 15.65
C ASP A 176 17.24 -8.94 15.33
N PHE A 177 17.42 -7.72 14.91
CA PHE A 177 16.34 -6.82 14.53
C PHE A 177 16.34 -6.59 13.02
N VAL A 178 15.15 -6.41 12.45
CA VAL A 178 15.01 -6.14 11.03
C VAL A 178 14.11 -4.92 10.78
N PHE A 179 14.44 -4.17 9.75
CA PHE A 179 13.54 -3.27 9.04
C PHE A 179 13.58 -3.62 7.55
N ILE A 180 12.42 -3.62 6.90
CA ILE A 180 12.31 -3.84 5.45
C ILE A 180 11.37 -2.82 4.81
N GLY A 181 11.76 -2.30 3.61
CA GLY A 181 10.89 -1.39 2.86
C GLY A 181 11.57 -0.77 1.65
N ASN A 182 10.78 -0.35 0.66
CA ASN A 182 11.26 0.36 -0.52
C ASN A 182 11.70 1.79 -0.15
N PHE A 183 12.92 2.20 -0.48
CA PHE A 183 13.49 3.50 -0.15
C PHE A 183 13.02 4.65 -1.05
N LEU A 184 12.33 4.37 -2.15
CA LEU A 184 11.61 5.40 -2.90
C LEU A 184 10.38 5.90 -2.14
N HIS A 185 9.93 5.17 -1.13
CA HIS A 185 8.81 5.55 -0.28
C HIS A 185 9.31 6.29 0.96
N GLU A 186 9.07 7.60 1.00
CA GLU A 186 9.58 8.51 2.04
C GLU A 186 9.34 8.06 3.49
N PRO A 187 8.17 7.46 3.87
CA PRO A 187 7.99 6.93 5.22
C PRO A 187 9.04 5.89 5.64
N ASN A 188 9.52 5.08 4.68
CA ASN A 188 10.55 4.09 4.96
C ASN A 188 11.92 4.72 5.19
N TRP A 189 12.28 5.73 4.39
CA TRP A 189 13.49 6.50 4.60
C TRP A 189 13.50 7.18 5.96
N ASP A 190 12.41 7.84 6.32
CA ASP A 190 12.26 8.50 7.61
C ASP A 190 12.40 7.52 8.78
N ALA A 191 11.73 6.37 8.70
CA ALA A 191 11.81 5.33 9.73
C ALA A 191 13.25 4.83 9.93
N VAL A 192 13.99 4.56 8.85
CA VAL A 192 15.41 4.12 8.94
C VAL A 192 16.30 5.21 9.53
N LYS A 193 16.02 6.49 9.21
CA LYS A 193 16.72 7.61 9.83
C LYS A 193 16.46 7.67 11.34
N GLN A 194 15.20 7.53 11.78
CA GLN A 194 14.87 7.49 13.22
C GLN A 194 15.52 6.28 13.92
N LEU A 195 15.54 5.10 13.27
CA LEU A 195 16.25 3.93 13.78
C LEU A 195 17.72 4.23 13.99
N LYS A 196 18.40 4.81 13.00
CA LYS A 196 19.84 5.08 13.06
C LYS A 196 20.21 6.12 14.11
N GLU A 197 19.49 7.24 14.11
CA GLU A 197 19.88 8.43 14.87
C GLU A 197 19.41 8.42 16.33
N LYS A 198 18.26 7.78 16.63
CA LYS A 198 17.61 7.90 17.93
C LYS A 198 17.35 6.56 18.64
N ILE A 199 17.02 5.51 17.91
CA ILE A 199 16.49 4.28 18.51
C ILE A 199 17.62 3.25 18.68
N TRP A 200 18.36 2.96 17.60
CA TRP A 200 19.36 1.90 17.60
C TRP A 200 20.51 2.13 18.56
N PRO A 201 21.09 3.33 18.75
CA PRO A 201 22.15 3.54 19.73
C PRO A 201 21.76 3.09 21.14
N GLU A 202 20.53 3.39 21.56
CA GLU A 202 20.03 3.06 22.90
C GLU A 202 19.69 1.57 23.06
N ILE A 203 19.15 0.93 22.01
CA ILE A 203 18.92 -0.53 22.00
C ILE A 203 20.28 -1.24 22.09
N ARG A 204 21.27 -0.82 21.29
CA ARG A 204 22.60 -1.43 21.25
C ARG A 204 23.35 -1.31 22.57
N ASN A 205 23.17 -0.22 23.30
CA ASN A 205 23.76 -0.05 24.63
C ASN A 205 23.26 -1.12 25.63
N GLN A 206 22.01 -1.57 25.49
CA GLN A 206 21.39 -2.60 26.34
C GLN A 206 21.58 -4.01 25.77
N LEU A 207 21.69 -4.15 24.45
CA LEU A 207 21.85 -5.41 23.72
C LEU A 207 23.10 -5.36 22.79
N PRO A 208 24.31 -5.38 23.34
CA PRO A 208 25.53 -5.15 22.58
C PRO A 208 25.81 -6.23 21.52
N ASP A 209 25.23 -7.42 21.66
CA ASP A 209 25.39 -8.51 20.72
C ASP A 209 24.40 -8.49 19.56
N ALA A 210 23.29 -7.80 19.69
CA ALA A 210 22.27 -7.69 18.65
C ALA A 210 22.74 -6.84 17.47
N THR A 211 22.18 -7.11 16.28
CA THR A 211 22.42 -6.39 15.02
C THR A 211 21.11 -5.83 14.48
N MET A 212 21.15 -4.63 13.93
CA MET A 212 20.04 -4.04 13.18
C MET A 212 20.27 -4.24 11.68
N HIS A 213 19.43 -5.04 11.05
CA HIS A 213 19.49 -5.34 9.62
C HIS A 213 18.45 -4.49 8.86
N ILE A 214 18.92 -3.74 7.88
CA ILE A 214 18.08 -2.86 7.06
C ILE A 214 18.06 -3.39 5.63
N TYR A 215 16.87 -3.78 5.16
CA TYR A 215 16.65 -4.22 3.79
C TYR A 215 15.73 -3.25 3.05
N GLY A 216 16.02 -3.02 1.78
CA GLY A 216 15.13 -2.23 0.94
C GLY A 216 15.64 -2.08 -0.49
N ALA A 217 14.70 -2.06 -1.43
CA ALA A 217 14.99 -1.76 -2.82
C ALA A 217 15.31 -0.28 -3.03
N TYR A 218 16.09 0.03 -4.06
CA TYR A 218 16.46 1.38 -4.49
C TYR A 218 17.12 2.23 -3.38
N PRO A 219 18.16 1.74 -2.68
CA PRO A 219 18.82 2.53 -1.65
C PRO A 219 19.55 3.72 -2.29
N SER A 220 19.21 4.92 -1.86
CA SER A 220 19.97 6.12 -2.23
C SER A 220 21.32 6.16 -1.53
N GLN A 221 22.25 7.03 -2.00
CA GLN A 221 23.54 7.23 -1.32
C GLN A 221 23.38 7.60 0.15
N LYS A 222 22.34 8.39 0.49
CA LYS A 222 22.03 8.75 1.89
C LYS A 222 21.72 7.53 2.75
N VAL A 223 21.00 6.54 2.20
CA VAL A 223 20.72 5.28 2.91
C VAL A 223 22.00 4.47 3.09
N LEU A 224 22.80 4.32 2.02
CA LEU A 224 24.05 3.56 2.07
C LEU A 224 25.06 4.12 3.07
N GLN A 225 25.12 5.44 3.23
CA GLN A 225 25.98 6.13 4.21
C GLN A 225 25.62 5.84 5.67
N LEU A 226 24.42 5.33 5.97
CA LEU A 226 24.04 4.92 7.32
C LEU A 226 24.67 3.59 7.73
N HIS A 227 25.23 2.82 6.80
CA HIS A 227 25.87 1.54 7.08
C HIS A 227 27.05 1.72 8.03
N ASN A 228 27.05 0.99 9.15
CA ASN A 228 28.12 1.03 10.13
C ASN A 228 28.28 -0.32 10.85
N LYS A 229 29.31 -1.07 10.48
CA LYS A 229 29.61 -2.37 11.08
C LYS A 229 29.98 -2.27 12.56
N LYS A 230 30.67 -1.20 12.98
CA LYS A 230 31.06 -1.01 14.38
C LYS A 230 29.86 -0.77 15.29
N GLU A 231 28.82 -0.14 14.74
CA GLU A 231 27.56 0.08 15.43
C GLU A 231 26.56 -1.06 15.21
N LYS A 232 26.93 -2.12 14.49
CA LYS A 232 26.04 -3.24 14.13
C LYS A 232 24.74 -2.75 13.45
N PHE A 233 24.83 -1.70 12.64
CA PHE A 233 23.75 -1.17 11.81
C PHE A 233 24.04 -1.44 10.34
N ILE A 234 23.42 -2.47 9.78
CA ILE A 234 23.84 -3.08 8.51
C ILE A 234 22.80 -2.80 7.42
N ILE A 235 23.19 -2.05 6.40
CA ILE A 235 22.38 -1.83 5.19
C ILE A 235 22.74 -2.93 4.18
N HIS A 236 21.73 -3.74 3.80
CA HIS A 236 21.91 -4.87 2.88
C HIS A 236 21.44 -4.57 1.45
N GLY A 237 20.71 -3.46 1.24
CA GLY A 237 20.00 -3.25 -0.04
C GLY A 237 18.78 -4.15 -0.19
N ARG A 238 18.45 -4.51 -1.42
CA ARG A 238 17.25 -5.33 -1.70
C ARG A 238 17.43 -6.77 -1.20
N ALA A 239 16.46 -7.27 -0.45
CA ALA A 239 16.38 -8.68 -0.09
C ALA A 239 16.03 -9.51 -1.34
N LYS A 240 16.67 -10.67 -1.51
CA LYS A 240 16.30 -11.65 -2.55
C LYS A 240 14.92 -12.23 -2.25
N ASN A 241 14.67 -12.54 -1.00
CA ASN A 241 13.39 -13.01 -0.47
C ASN A 241 13.08 -12.25 0.83
N ALA A 242 12.05 -11.43 0.81
CA ALA A 242 11.65 -10.61 1.96
C ALA A 242 11.14 -11.50 3.11
N ASN A 243 10.38 -12.55 2.81
CA ASN A 243 9.84 -13.45 3.80
C ASN A 243 10.97 -14.17 4.57
N GLU A 244 11.98 -14.68 3.88
CA GLU A 244 13.13 -15.35 4.49
C GLU A 244 13.86 -14.45 5.48
N VAL A 245 14.03 -13.17 5.12
CA VAL A 245 14.67 -12.17 6.00
C VAL A 245 13.85 -11.94 7.26
N ILE A 246 12.53 -11.82 7.13
CA ILE A 246 11.63 -11.57 8.26
C ILE A 246 11.53 -12.82 9.16
N VAL A 247 11.42 -14.01 8.56
CA VAL A 247 11.35 -15.29 9.30
C VAL A 247 12.55 -15.47 10.23
N ASN A 248 13.75 -15.10 9.80
CA ASN A 248 14.97 -15.26 10.62
C ASN A 248 15.16 -14.15 11.67
N ALA A 249 14.49 -13.02 11.53
CA ALA A 249 14.59 -11.92 12.47
C ALA A 249 13.78 -12.17 13.74
N LYS A 250 14.32 -11.78 14.89
CA LYS A 250 13.65 -11.89 16.18
C LYS A 250 12.55 -10.86 16.34
N ILE A 251 12.80 -9.62 15.90
CA ILE A 251 11.87 -8.50 16.00
C ILE A 251 11.96 -7.63 14.76
N LEU A 252 10.80 -7.21 14.25
CA LEU A 252 10.70 -6.15 13.24
C LEU A 252 10.46 -4.80 13.93
N LEU A 253 11.31 -3.79 13.64
CA LEU A 253 11.16 -2.42 14.13
C LEU A 253 10.64 -1.50 13.02
N ALA A 254 9.51 -0.81 13.26
CA ALA A 254 8.91 0.08 12.27
C ALA A 254 8.43 1.40 12.91
N PRO A 255 9.33 2.35 13.24
CA PRO A 255 8.99 3.62 13.87
C PRO A 255 8.44 4.62 12.83
N MET A 256 7.23 4.34 12.32
CA MET A 256 6.59 5.11 11.27
C MET A 256 6.00 6.41 11.84
N ARG A 257 6.52 7.59 11.49
CA ARG A 257 5.99 8.88 11.95
C ARG A 257 4.86 9.40 11.07
N PHE A 258 4.79 8.97 9.83
CA PHE A 258 3.75 9.28 8.87
C PHE A 258 3.57 8.14 7.86
N GLY A 259 2.44 8.13 7.20
CA GLY A 259 2.06 7.11 6.23
C GLY A 259 0.57 7.09 6.01
N ALA A 260 0.12 6.23 5.12
CA ALA A 260 -1.27 5.91 4.84
C ALA A 260 -1.38 4.42 4.48
N GLY A 261 -2.57 3.90 4.27
CA GLY A 261 -2.81 2.51 3.93
C GLY A 261 -2.34 1.52 5.00
N LEU A 262 -2.26 0.26 4.61
CA LEU A 262 -1.70 -0.82 5.44
C LEU A 262 -0.18 -0.91 5.24
N LYS A 263 0.53 -1.15 6.32
CA LYS A 263 1.98 -1.35 6.30
C LYS A 263 2.27 -2.84 6.10
N GLY A 264 2.29 -3.30 4.84
CA GLY A 264 2.46 -4.71 4.45
C GLY A 264 3.56 -5.43 5.22
N LYS A 265 4.70 -4.77 5.47
CA LYS A 265 5.81 -5.34 6.28
C LYS A 265 5.39 -5.83 7.67
N LEU A 266 4.40 -5.18 8.30
CA LEU A 266 3.89 -5.59 9.63
C LEU A 266 3.00 -6.82 9.51
N LEU A 267 2.19 -6.90 8.45
CA LEU A 267 1.39 -8.09 8.15
C LEU A 267 2.28 -9.28 7.74
N GLU A 268 3.31 -9.02 6.93
CA GLU A 268 4.33 -10.01 6.57
C GLU A 268 5.09 -10.51 7.82
N ALA A 269 5.38 -9.62 8.77
CA ALA A 269 6.01 -10.00 10.04
C ALA A 269 5.08 -10.89 10.89
N MET A 270 3.78 -10.57 10.97
CA MET A 270 2.79 -11.43 11.62
C MET A 270 2.72 -12.79 10.95
N GLN A 271 2.70 -12.86 9.61
CA GLN A 271 2.68 -14.11 8.86
C GLN A 271 3.95 -14.95 9.10
N ALA A 272 5.11 -14.30 9.18
CA ALA A 272 6.39 -14.93 9.49
C ALA A 272 6.57 -15.30 10.98
N GLY A 273 5.56 -15.06 11.81
CA GLY A 273 5.65 -15.28 13.26
C GLY A 273 6.74 -14.41 13.92
N THR A 274 6.99 -13.21 13.41
CA THR A 274 7.99 -12.27 13.91
C THR A 274 7.27 -11.11 14.61
N PRO A 275 7.37 -10.98 15.93
CA PRO A 275 6.83 -9.84 16.65
C PRO A 275 7.40 -8.50 16.19
N SER A 276 6.65 -7.43 16.40
CA SER A 276 7.05 -6.10 15.94
C SER A 276 6.85 -5.01 16.99
N VAL A 277 7.71 -3.98 16.92
CA VAL A 277 7.44 -2.71 17.61
C VAL A 277 7.23 -1.63 16.56
N THR A 278 6.09 -0.93 16.68
CA THR A 278 5.70 0.09 15.74
C THR A 278 5.02 1.27 16.46
N THR A 279 4.57 2.25 15.70
CA THR A 279 3.83 3.44 16.17
C THR A 279 2.33 3.29 15.91
N ASN A 280 1.51 4.20 16.41
CA ASN A 280 0.09 4.25 16.06
C ASN A 280 -0.12 4.39 14.54
N ILE A 281 0.70 5.17 13.84
CA ILE A 281 0.68 5.28 12.38
C ILE A 281 1.04 3.93 11.72
N GLY A 282 1.98 3.18 12.29
CA GLY A 282 2.34 1.84 11.80
C GLY A 282 1.19 0.83 11.96
N ALA A 283 0.55 0.82 13.11
CA ALA A 283 -0.53 -0.11 13.45
C ALA A 283 -1.90 0.26 12.86
N GLU A 284 -2.03 1.47 12.28
CA GLU A 284 -3.29 2.00 11.76
C GLU A 284 -3.88 1.10 10.67
N GLY A 285 -5.16 0.79 10.79
CA GLY A 285 -5.89 -0.10 9.88
C GLY A 285 -5.60 -1.60 10.10
N ILE A 286 -4.55 -1.96 10.85
CA ILE A 286 -4.15 -3.37 11.07
C ILE A 286 -4.73 -3.91 12.37
N LYS A 287 -4.50 -3.22 13.49
CA LYS A 287 -4.78 -3.72 14.84
C LYS A 287 -6.27 -4.03 15.09
N GLY A 288 -7.17 -3.15 14.68
CA GLY A 288 -8.57 -3.23 15.11
C GLY A 288 -8.69 -3.25 16.63
N ASN A 289 -9.51 -4.15 17.14
CA ASN A 289 -9.73 -4.35 18.59
C ASN A 289 -8.87 -5.48 19.19
N TYR A 290 -7.91 -6.01 18.44
CA TYR A 290 -7.04 -7.11 18.88
C TYR A 290 -5.79 -6.58 19.61
N ASN A 291 -5.15 -7.45 20.39
CA ASN A 291 -3.83 -7.18 20.92
C ASN A 291 -2.81 -7.15 19.79
N TRP A 292 -1.83 -6.25 19.89
CA TRP A 292 -0.81 -6.11 18.86
C TRP A 292 0.20 -7.28 18.89
N ASN A 293 0.78 -7.55 17.74
CA ASN A 293 1.90 -8.46 17.55
C ASN A 293 3.21 -7.90 18.16
N GLY A 294 3.21 -7.58 19.44
CA GLY A 294 4.28 -6.89 20.15
C GLY A 294 3.80 -5.60 20.78
N PHE A 295 4.39 -4.44 20.40
CA PHE A 295 4.06 -3.17 21.04
C PHE A 295 3.81 -2.04 20.02
N VAL A 296 2.93 -1.09 20.42
CA VAL A 296 2.62 0.12 19.65
C VAL A 296 2.97 1.31 20.55
N GLU A 297 4.02 2.06 20.19
CA GLU A 297 4.57 3.16 20.98
C GLU A 297 5.00 4.32 20.07
N ASP A 298 4.48 5.51 20.33
CA ASP A 298 4.87 6.72 19.60
C ASP A 298 6.06 7.44 20.24
N ASP A 299 6.22 7.31 21.57
CA ASP A 299 7.38 7.83 22.30
C ASP A 299 8.61 6.94 22.08
N PHE A 300 9.75 7.53 21.72
CA PHE A 300 10.94 6.76 21.40
C PHE A 300 11.57 6.06 22.61
N LEU A 301 11.46 6.59 23.80
CA LEU A 301 12.01 5.93 24.99
C LEU A 301 11.17 4.70 25.34
N ALA A 302 9.84 4.82 25.27
CA ALA A 302 8.93 3.70 25.41
C ALA A 302 9.17 2.65 24.29
N PHE A 303 9.29 3.08 23.04
CA PHE A 303 9.59 2.20 21.90
C PHE A 303 10.87 1.38 22.11
N ILE A 304 11.95 2.03 22.56
CA ILE A 304 13.24 1.38 22.87
C ILE A 304 13.08 0.36 24.00
N SER A 305 12.46 0.78 25.11
CA SER A 305 12.22 -0.10 26.27
C SER A 305 11.41 -1.34 25.88
N LYS A 306 10.36 -1.17 25.07
CA LYS A 306 9.52 -2.26 24.58
C LYS A 306 10.23 -3.18 23.59
N ALA A 307 11.11 -2.62 22.74
CA ALA A 307 11.95 -3.41 21.82
C ALA A 307 12.94 -4.31 22.58
N VAL A 308 13.58 -3.78 23.63
CA VAL A 308 14.49 -4.54 24.49
C VAL A 308 13.73 -5.61 25.28
N LEU A 309 12.60 -5.25 25.88
CA LEU A 309 11.73 -6.18 26.61
C LEU A 309 11.30 -7.37 25.73
N LEU A 310 10.80 -7.06 24.53
CA LEU A 310 10.36 -8.08 23.57
C LEU A 310 11.51 -8.99 23.11
N TYR A 311 12.73 -8.46 23.04
CA TYR A 311 13.93 -9.23 22.66
C TYR A 311 14.36 -10.20 23.75
N CYS A 312 14.23 -9.84 25.02
CA CYS A 312 14.73 -10.61 26.17
C CYS A 312 13.71 -11.60 26.73
N GLU A 313 12.40 -11.26 26.70
CA GLU A 313 11.36 -11.98 27.44
C GLU A 313 10.59 -12.95 26.52
N GLU A 314 10.93 -14.22 26.61
CA GLU A 314 10.35 -15.28 25.78
C GLU A 314 8.82 -15.38 25.90
N ALA A 315 8.27 -15.25 27.12
CA ALA A 315 6.83 -15.35 27.34
C ALA A 315 6.07 -14.22 26.61
N ILE A 316 6.61 -13.00 26.66
CA ILE A 316 6.02 -11.82 25.98
C ILE A 316 6.15 -11.96 24.47
N TRP A 317 7.30 -12.47 23.99
CA TRP A 317 7.52 -12.70 22.57
C TRP A 317 6.54 -13.74 22.01
N ASN A 318 6.36 -14.89 22.70
CA ASN A 318 5.44 -15.94 22.31
C ASN A 318 3.98 -15.48 22.30
N GLU A 319 3.56 -14.69 23.30
CA GLU A 319 2.23 -14.08 23.32
C GLU A 319 2.04 -13.11 22.16
N SER A 320 3.04 -12.28 21.89
CA SER A 320 3.03 -11.34 20.77
C SER A 320 2.89 -12.04 19.42
N GLN A 321 3.61 -13.14 19.20
CA GLN A 321 3.50 -13.98 18.01
C GLN A 321 2.05 -14.48 17.83
N LYS A 322 1.44 -15.03 18.87
CA LYS A 322 0.04 -15.51 18.85
C LYS A 322 -0.94 -14.39 18.49
N ASN A 323 -0.77 -13.22 19.09
CA ASN A 323 -1.60 -12.05 18.78
C ASN A 323 -1.52 -11.68 17.29
N GLY A 324 -0.35 -11.79 16.68
CA GLY A 324 -0.15 -11.56 15.24
C GLY A 324 -0.97 -12.53 14.38
N PHE A 325 -0.96 -13.81 14.71
CA PHE A 325 -1.77 -14.81 14.01
C PHE A 325 -3.26 -14.59 14.17
N GLU A 326 -3.71 -14.16 15.36
CA GLU A 326 -5.12 -13.83 15.58
C GLU A 326 -5.56 -12.64 14.74
N ILE A 327 -4.73 -11.58 14.61
CA ILE A 327 -5.00 -10.46 13.72
C ILE A 327 -5.15 -10.95 12.28
N LEU A 328 -4.18 -11.71 11.77
CA LEU A 328 -4.23 -12.21 10.39
C LEU A 328 -5.46 -13.07 10.13
N LYS A 329 -5.74 -14.03 11.01
CA LYS A 329 -6.87 -14.95 10.88
C LYS A 329 -8.22 -14.24 10.84
N ASN A 330 -8.40 -13.24 11.69
CA ASN A 330 -9.70 -12.61 11.89
C ASN A 330 -9.91 -11.36 11.02
N ARG A 331 -8.84 -10.75 10.48
CA ARG A 331 -8.93 -9.50 9.76
C ARG A 331 -8.37 -9.52 8.33
N PHE A 332 -7.49 -10.49 8.00
CA PHE A 332 -6.75 -10.48 6.73
C PHE A 332 -6.77 -11.82 6.00
N LYS A 333 -7.63 -12.77 6.40
CA LYS A 333 -7.80 -14.03 5.68
C LYS A 333 -8.53 -13.80 4.36
N SER A 334 -8.04 -14.39 3.27
CA SER A 334 -8.57 -14.23 1.90
C SER A 334 -10.07 -14.48 1.79
N ASP A 335 -10.56 -15.56 2.43
CA ASP A 335 -11.96 -15.99 2.38
C ASP A 335 -12.95 -14.91 2.87
N LEU A 336 -12.49 -13.95 3.69
CA LEU A 336 -13.34 -12.90 4.24
C LEU A 336 -13.76 -11.87 3.21
N PHE A 337 -12.98 -11.69 2.15
CA PHE A 337 -13.10 -10.53 1.24
C PHE A 337 -13.33 -10.90 -0.22
N GLU A 338 -12.73 -12.02 -0.69
CA GLU A 338 -12.71 -12.38 -2.10
C GLU A 338 -14.11 -12.48 -2.72
N ASN A 339 -15.00 -13.26 -2.10
CA ASN A 339 -16.35 -13.46 -2.62
C ASN A 339 -17.16 -12.16 -2.57
N LEU A 340 -17.06 -11.39 -1.47
CA LEU A 340 -17.75 -10.11 -1.33
C LEU A 340 -17.35 -9.11 -2.42
N PHE A 341 -16.08 -9.06 -2.76
CA PHE A 341 -15.58 -8.20 -3.84
C PHE A 341 -16.11 -8.65 -5.20
N LEU A 342 -16.01 -9.94 -5.51
CA LEU A 342 -16.44 -10.47 -6.79
C LEU A 342 -17.95 -10.36 -7.00
N ASP A 343 -18.76 -10.60 -5.96
CA ASP A 343 -20.20 -10.39 -5.97
C ASP A 343 -20.54 -8.90 -6.20
N ARG A 344 -19.76 -7.99 -5.58
CA ARG A 344 -19.91 -6.54 -5.81
C ARG A 344 -19.60 -6.17 -7.26
N VAL A 345 -18.55 -6.72 -7.86
CA VAL A 345 -18.19 -6.49 -9.27
C VAL A 345 -19.32 -6.97 -10.19
N CYS A 346 -19.81 -8.19 -10.01
CA CYS A 346 -20.92 -8.74 -10.80
C CYS A 346 -22.20 -7.91 -10.66
N PHE A 347 -22.52 -7.48 -9.44
CA PHE A 347 -23.69 -6.61 -9.20
C PHE A 347 -23.56 -5.28 -9.95
N LEU A 348 -22.38 -4.65 -9.90
CA LEU A 348 -22.16 -3.37 -10.57
C LEU A 348 -22.19 -3.50 -12.09
N GLN A 349 -21.63 -4.57 -12.67
CA GLN A 349 -21.73 -4.81 -14.12
C GLN A 349 -23.19 -4.94 -14.57
N SER A 350 -24.04 -5.63 -13.80
CA SER A 350 -25.44 -5.80 -14.12
C SER A 350 -26.30 -4.55 -13.91
N ASN A 351 -25.83 -3.58 -13.13
CA ASN A 351 -26.58 -2.38 -12.72
C ASN A 351 -25.84 -1.08 -13.02
N LEU A 352 -24.91 -1.09 -13.97
CA LEU A 352 -23.91 -0.03 -14.17
C LEU A 352 -24.55 1.34 -14.46
N GLU A 353 -25.54 1.38 -15.33
CA GLU A 353 -26.21 2.63 -15.70
C GLU A 353 -26.93 3.26 -14.50
N ASN A 354 -27.69 2.48 -13.74
CA ASN A 354 -28.40 2.96 -12.55
C ASN A 354 -27.42 3.43 -11.48
N HIS A 355 -26.34 2.67 -11.24
CA HIS A 355 -25.28 3.04 -10.31
C HIS A 355 -24.63 4.38 -10.66
N ARG A 356 -24.31 4.59 -11.94
CA ARG A 356 -23.74 5.84 -12.45
C ARG A 356 -24.73 7.01 -12.37
N ASN A 357 -26.02 6.77 -12.59
CA ASN A 357 -27.04 7.80 -12.48
C ASN A 357 -27.16 8.34 -11.05
N LEU A 358 -26.97 7.49 -10.04
CA LEU A 358 -26.94 7.90 -8.63
C LEU A 358 -25.70 8.73 -8.27
N ASN A 359 -24.58 8.52 -8.96
CA ASN A 359 -23.34 9.30 -8.75
C ASN A 359 -23.32 10.56 -9.63
N PHE A 360 -24.19 11.53 -9.32
CA PHE A 360 -24.30 12.77 -10.09
C PHE A 360 -22.99 13.59 -10.09
N MET A 361 -22.27 13.65 -8.94
CA MET A 361 -21.01 14.39 -8.84
C MET A 361 -19.92 13.77 -9.72
N GLY A 362 -19.83 12.46 -9.78
CA GLY A 362 -18.91 11.77 -10.68
C GLY A 362 -19.19 12.07 -12.15
N ARG A 363 -20.46 12.08 -12.54
CA ARG A 363 -20.90 12.45 -13.91
C ARG A 363 -20.56 13.91 -14.23
N LEU A 364 -20.77 14.83 -13.28
CA LEU A 364 -20.42 16.24 -13.44
C LEU A 364 -18.91 16.43 -13.63
N LEU A 365 -18.11 15.75 -12.83
CA LEU A 365 -16.65 15.77 -12.96
C LEU A 365 -16.17 15.16 -14.28
N LEU A 366 -16.75 14.07 -14.73
CA LEU A 366 -16.44 13.48 -16.05
C LEU A 366 -16.75 14.46 -17.18
N HIS A 367 -17.89 15.15 -17.12
CA HIS A 367 -18.27 16.14 -18.13
C HIS A 367 -17.29 17.32 -18.20
N HIS A 368 -16.85 17.87 -17.05
CA HIS A 368 -16.01 19.07 -17.02
C HIS A 368 -14.51 18.77 -17.04
N THR A 369 -14.03 17.86 -16.19
CA THR A 369 -12.62 17.58 -16.04
C THR A 369 -12.06 16.74 -17.19
N ALA A 370 -12.85 15.80 -17.72
CA ALA A 370 -12.45 15.02 -18.88
C ALA A 370 -12.21 15.92 -20.11
N LEU A 371 -13.03 16.94 -20.32
CA LEU A 371 -12.82 17.91 -21.41
C LEU A 371 -11.51 18.66 -21.25
N SER A 372 -11.18 19.16 -20.06
CA SER A 372 -9.93 19.89 -19.79
C SER A 372 -8.68 19.02 -20.03
N THR A 373 -8.64 17.83 -19.46
CA THR A 373 -7.54 16.88 -19.63
C THR A 373 -7.42 16.40 -21.08
N LYS A 374 -8.55 16.17 -21.74
CA LYS A 374 -8.61 15.79 -23.16
C LYS A 374 -7.97 16.84 -24.07
N TYR A 375 -8.35 18.11 -23.91
CA TYR A 375 -7.81 19.17 -24.76
C TYR A 375 -6.31 19.41 -24.48
N MET A 376 -5.88 19.32 -23.23
CA MET A 376 -4.46 19.41 -22.89
C MET A 376 -3.67 18.26 -23.51
N SER A 377 -4.16 17.04 -23.42
CA SER A 377 -3.51 15.86 -24.01
C SER A 377 -3.43 15.97 -25.54
N ARG A 378 -4.52 16.37 -26.19
CA ARG A 378 -4.53 16.60 -27.65
C ARG A 378 -3.56 17.71 -28.07
N TRP A 379 -3.47 18.78 -27.30
CA TRP A 379 -2.49 19.83 -27.56
C TRP A 379 -1.06 19.30 -27.47
N ILE A 380 -0.74 18.47 -26.47
CA ILE A 380 0.57 17.82 -26.33
C ILE A 380 0.82 16.86 -27.50
N GLU A 381 -0.18 16.09 -27.90
CA GLU A 381 -0.08 15.20 -29.07
C GLU A 381 0.29 15.95 -30.35
N GLU A 382 -0.40 17.04 -30.64
CA GLU A 382 -0.10 17.87 -31.80
C GLU A 382 1.31 18.52 -31.72
N LYS A 383 1.69 18.98 -30.55
CA LYS A 383 3.05 19.54 -30.35
C LYS A 383 4.16 18.49 -30.53
N ASN A 384 3.90 17.23 -30.20
CA ASN A 384 4.88 16.14 -30.39
C ASN A 384 4.95 15.62 -31.82
N ARG A 385 4.00 16.01 -32.70
CA ARG A 385 4.02 15.69 -34.14
C ARG A 385 4.86 16.68 -34.97
N LEU A 386 5.06 17.88 -34.41
CA LEU A 386 5.93 18.93 -35.00
C LEU A 386 7.38 18.70 -34.57
#